data_3ae1aecc0642824b4cafd27e024bb01e
#
_entry.id   3ae1aecc0642824b4cafd27e024bb01e
#
_cell.length_a   1.000
_cell.length_b   1.000
_cell.length_c   1.000
_cell.angle_alpha   90.00
_cell.angle_beta   90.00
_cell.angle_gamma   90.00
#
_symmetry.space_group_name_H-M   'P 1'
#
loop_
_entity.id
_entity.type
_entity.pdbx_description
1 polymer ?
#
loop_
_entity_poly.entity_id
_entity_poly.type
_entity_poly.pdbx_seq_one_letter_code
_entity_poly.pdbx_strand_id
1 'polypeptide(L)'
;MTKLAPRRAVLVAGAAAVAVTDLLVKAWAESALEAGLALGPVDLALSHNPGVAFSLGADAPAALVVALTGLVIVAIAVVAWRAAPTWDCWRLAAVTAILGGGCGNWIDRSLDGVVTDYLHSGWWPTFNLADTAIVTGVVLLALLELRSPRQPAGTDTSG
;
A
#
# COMPACT_ATOMS: atom_id res chain seq x y z
N MET A 1 -9.07 -18.65 24.13
CA MET A 1 -8.79 -18.74 22.67
C MET A 1 -9.45 -17.64 21.82
N THR A 2 -10.00 -16.52 22.38
CA THR A 2 -10.91 -15.61 21.69
C THR A 2 -10.35 -14.24 21.27
N LYS A 3 -9.09 -13.92 21.54
CA LYS A 3 -8.49 -12.60 21.19
C LYS A 3 -7.71 -12.55 19.86
N LEU A 4 -7.45 -13.70 19.22
CA LEU A 4 -6.68 -13.78 18.00
C LEU A 4 -7.50 -13.56 16.73
N ALA A 5 -8.75 -14.00 16.71
CA ALA A 5 -9.66 -13.86 15.58
C ALA A 5 -10.01 -12.39 15.23
N PRO A 6 -10.27 -11.48 16.19
CA PRO A 6 -10.69 -10.12 15.85
C PRO A 6 -9.58 -9.32 15.13
N ARG A 7 -8.30 -9.49 15.47
CA ARG A 7 -7.20 -8.73 14.81
C ARG A 7 -6.95 -9.18 13.37
N ARG A 8 -7.05 -10.45 13.08
CA ARG A 8 -7.00 -10.96 11.70
C ARG A 8 -8.20 -10.49 10.88
N ALA A 9 -9.39 -10.49 11.48
CA ALA A 9 -10.57 -9.96 10.81
C ALA A 9 -10.42 -8.44 10.52
N VAL A 10 -9.89 -7.66 11.46
CA VAL A 10 -9.59 -6.23 11.26
C VAL A 10 -8.56 -6.04 10.14
N LEU A 11 -7.48 -6.85 10.10
CA LEU A 11 -6.49 -6.81 9.03
C LEU A 11 -7.14 -7.03 7.66
N VAL A 12 -7.91 -8.09 7.50
CA VAL A 12 -8.52 -8.45 6.21
C VAL A 12 -9.61 -7.44 5.82
N ALA A 13 -10.52 -7.11 6.73
CA ALA A 13 -11.60 -6.17 6.44
C ALA A 13 -11.07 -4.76 6.18
N GLY A 14 -10.08 -4.33 6.94
CA GLY A 14 -9.44 -3.02 6.73
C GLY A 14 -8.67 -2.95 5.42
N ALA A 15 -7.87 -3.98 5.07
CA ALA A 15 -7.17 -4.01 3.79
C ALA A 15 -8.16 -4.06 2.61
N ALA A 16 -9.23 -4.84 2.72
CA ALA A 16 -10.29 -4.87 1.71
C ALA A 16 -10.97 -3.51 1.58
N ALA A 17 -11.28 -2.84 2.69
CA ALA A 17 -11.87 -1.51 2.65
C ALA A 17 -10.97 -0.48 1.96
N VAL A 18 -9.66 -0.47 2.25
CA VAL A 18 -8.70 0.42 1.58
C VAL A 18 -8.65 0.11 0.08
N ALA A 19 -8.50 -1.16 -0.31
CA ALA A 19 -8.45 -1.55 -1.72
C ALA A 19 -9.73 -1.19 -2.48
N VAL A 20 -10.90 -1.49 -1.90
CA VAL A 20 -12.20 -1.16 -2.53
C VAL A 20 -12.36 0.35 -2.68
N THR A 21 -12.02 1.13 -1.65
CA THR A 21 -12.11 2.59 -1.72
C THR A 21 -11.20 3.14 -2.82
N ASP A 22 -9.96 2.66 -2.92
CA ASP A 22 -9.03 3.05 -3.99
C ASP A 22 -9.59 2.72 -5.38
N LEU A 23 -10.08 1.51 -5.60
CA LEU A 23 -10.65 1.09 -6.88
C LEU A 23 -11.90 1.90 -7.26
N LEU A 24 -12.75 2.24 -6.28
CA LEU A 24 -13.92 3.10 -6.53
C LEU A 24 -13.51 4.52 -6.92
N VAL A 25 -12.48 5.08 -6.25
CA VAL A 25 -11.97 6.42 -6.60
C VAL A 25 -11.30 6.41 -7.97
N LYS A 26 -10.56 5.36 -8.33
CA LYS A 26 -9.99 5.18 -9.67
C LYS A 26 -11.06 5.12 -10.74
N ALA A 27 -12.10 4.30 -10.54
CA ALA A 27 -13.23 4.22 -11.49
C ALA A 27 -13.95 5.57 -11.65
N TRP A 28 -14.09 6.34 -10.57
CA TRP A 28 -14.59 7.70 -10.65
C TRP A 28 -13.63 8.61 -11.43
N ALA A 29 -12.33 8.55 -11.15
CA ALA A 29 -11.32 9.35 -11.82
C ALA A 29 -11.32 9.12 -13.34
N GLU A 30 -11.37 7.86 -13.77
CA GLU A 30 -11.49 7.47 -15.20
C GLU A 30 -12.72 8.12 -15.87
N SER A 31 -13.83 8.19 -15.17
CA SER A 31 -15.08 8.72 -15.72
C SER A 31 -15.19 10.25 -15.68
N ALA A 32 -14.49 10.91 -14.76
CA ALA A 32 -14.72 12.32 -14.42
C ALA A 32 -13.55 13.26 -14.74
N LEU A 33 -12.33 12.72 -14.95
CA LEU A 33 -11.11 13.54 -15.03
C LEU A 33 -10.46 13.57 -16.43
N GLU A 34 -11.20 13.30 -17.51
CA GLU A 34 -10.64 13.39 -18.87
C GLU A 34 -10.01 14.77 -19.17
N ALA A 35 -10.65 15.83 -18.72
CA ALA A 35 -10.15 17.20 -18.91
C ALA A 35 -9.19 17.68 -17.80
N GLY A 36 -9.00 16.87 -16.75
CA GLY A 36 -8.32 17.29 -15.54
C GLY A 36 -9.10 18.37 -14.76
N LEU A 37 -8.66 18.63 -13.53
CA LEU A 37 -9.22 19.67 -12.68
C LEU A 37 -8.12 20.34 -11.89
N ALA A 38 -7.85 21.62 -12.17
CA ALA A 38 -6.88 22.42 -11.43
C ALA A 38 -7.49 22.86 -10.10
N LEU A 39 -6.86 22.43 -8.99
CA LEU A 39 -7.30 22.75 -7.63
C LEU A 39 -6.26 23.58 -6.86
N GLY A 40 -5.07 23.77 -7.42
CA GLY A 40 -3.98 24.56 -6.84
C GLY A 40 -2.79 23.73 -6.40
N PRO A 41 -2.57 23.44 -5.10
CA PRO A 41 -1.35 22.73 -4.67
C PRO A 41 -1.29 21.28 -5.15
N VAL A 42 -2.43 20.64 -5.35
CA VAL A 42 -2.58 19.31 -5.94
C VAL A 42 -3.73 19.38 -6.93
N ASP A 43 -3.44 19.08 -8.18
CA ASP A 43 -4.42 19.01 -9.26
C ASP A 43 -4.91 17.57 -9.42
N LEU A 44 -6.10 17.41 -10.02
CA LEU A 44 -6.58 16.08 -10.44
C LEU A 44 -6.31 15.94 -11.94
N ALA A 45 -5.40 15.04 -12.30
CA ALA A 45 -4.98 14.82 -13.67
C ALA A 45 -4.80 13.32 -13.91
N LEU A 46 -5.59 12.75 -14.81
CA LEU A 46 -5.56 11.32 -15.12
C LEU A 46 -4.22 10.94 -15.76
N SER A 47 -3.61 9.88 -15.27
CA SER A 47 -2.37 9.31 -15.78
C SER A 47 -2.39 7.79 -15.62
N HIS A 48 -1.87 7.07 -16.61
CA HIS A 48 -1.78 5.60 -16.61
C HIS A 48 -0.33 5.18 -16.46
N ASN A 49 0.00 4.50 -15.36
CA ASN A 49 1.36 4.12 -14.98
C ASN A 49 1.64 2.64 -15.32
N PRO A 50 2.43 2.33 -16.36
CA PRO A 50 2.77 0.95 -16.74
C PRO A 50 3.83 0.33 -15.81
N GLY A 51 4.59 1.14 -15.07
CA GLY A 51 5.64 0.69 -14.16
C GLY A 51 5.19 0.53 -12.71
N VAL A 52 6.19 0.38 -11.84
CA VAL A 52 6.02 0.55 -10.40
C VAL A 52 6.43 1.98 -10.00
N ALA A 53 6.70 2.23 -8.72
CA ALA A 53 7.08 3.55 -8.25
C ALA A 53 8.10 4.22 -9.18
N PHE A 54 7.87 5.49 -9.53
CA PHE A 54 8.70 6.27 -10.48
C PHE A 54 8.84 5.63 -11.87
N SER A 55 7.84 4.91 -12.34
CA SER A 55 7.83 4.20 -13.64
C SER A 55 8.97 3.18 -13.79
N LEU A 56 9.56 2.70 -12.70
CA LEU A 56 10.53 1.61 -12.76
C LEU A 56 9.85 0.38 -13.37
N GLY A 57 10.54 -0.24 -14.36
CA GLY A 57 9.99 -1.41 -15.06
C GLY A 57 8.88 -1.07 -16.08
N ALA A 58 8.75 0.19 -16.52
CA ALA A 58 7.77 0.58 -17.55
C ALA A 58 7.96 -0.21 -18.87
N ASP A 59 9.20 -0.64 -19.18
CA ASP A 59 9.52 -1.47 -20.34
C ASP A 59 9.36 -2.98 -20.08
N ALA A 60 9.06 -3.38 -18.83
CA ALA A 60 8.87 -4.79 -18.50
C ALA A 60 7.48 -5.27 -18.94
N PRO A 61 7.33 -6.55 -19.34
CA PRO A 61 6.02 -7.11 -19.60
C PRO A 61 5.09 -6.95 -18.39
N ALA A 62 3.88 -6.43 -18.60
CA ALA A 62 2.91 -6.19 -17.52
C ALA A 62 2.68 -7.44 -16.66
N ALA A 63 2.63 -8.63 -17.28
CA ALA A 63 2.51 -9.90 -16.57
C ALA A 63 3.65 -10.15 -15.58
N LEU A 64 4.87 -9.74 -15.88
CA LEU A 64 6.01 -9.87 -14.96
C LEU A 64 5.86 -8.91 -13.77
N VAL A 65 5.44 -7.67 -14.02
CA VAL A 65 5.19 -6.69 -12.95
C VAL A 65 4.07 -7.16 -12.03
N VAL A 66 2.96 -7.66 -12.60
CA VAL A 66 1.83 -8.25 -11.84
C VAL A 66 2.29 -9.45 -11.01
N ALA A 67 3.08 -10.36 -11.60
CA ALA A 67 3.55 -11.54 -10.88
C ALA A 67 4.47 -11.17 -9.70
N LEU A 68 5.43 -10.27 -9.91
CA LEU A 68 6.38 -9.85 -8.87
C LEU A 68 5.69 -9.06 -7.76
N THR A 69 4.84 -8.10 -8.10
CA THR A 69 4.10 -7.32 -7.09
C THR A 69 3.11 -8.21 -6.33
N GLY A 70 2.43 -9.15 -7.00
CA GLY A 70 1.56 -10.13 -6.35
C GLY A 70 2.32 -11.02 -5.37
N LEU A 71 3.53 -11.50 -5.75
CA LEU A 71 4.38 -12.28 -4.85
C LEU A 71 4.76 -11.50 -3.58
N VAL A 72 5.13 -10.22 -3.73
CA VAL A 72 5.45 -9.34 -2.59
C VAL A 72 4.22 -9.16 -1.69
N ILE A 73 3.05 -8.90 -2.25
CA ILE A 73 1.80 -8.75 -1.50
C ILE A 73 1.49 -10.03 -0.72
N VAL A 74 1.59 -11.20 -1.35
CA VAL A 74 1.37 -12.50 -0.70
C VAL A 74 2.38 -12.71 0.44
N ALA A 75 3.65 -12.40 0.24
CA ALA A 75 4.66 -12.52 1.28
C ALA A 75 4.33 -11.63 2.49
N ILE A 76 3.99 -10.36 2.25
CA ILE A 76 3.57 -9.43 3.31
C ILE A 76 2.30 -9.95 4.01
N ALA A 77 1.30 -10.42 3.25
CA ALA A 77 0.06 -10.95 3.80
C ALA A 77 0.28 -12.17 4.70
N VAL A 78 1.17 -13.09 4.32
CA VAL A 78 1.53 -14.26 5.12
C VAL A 78 2.19 -13.85 6.44
N VAL A 79 3.16 -12.93 6.40
CA VAL A 79 3.81 -12.40 7.60
C VAL A 79 2.79 -11.69 8.48
N ALA A 80 1.97 -10.82 7.90
CA ALA A 80 0.93 -10.07 8.61
C ALA A 80 -0.09 -11.00 9.26
N TRP A 81 -0.57 -12.02 8.56
CA TRP A 81 -1.53 -13.00 9.11
C TRP A 81 -0.99 -13.74 10.33
N ARG A 82 0.30 -14.10 10.30
CA ARG A 82 0.96 -14.80 11.41
C ARG A 82 1.19 -13.87 12.59
N ALA A 83 1.61 -12.63 12.35
CA ALA A 83 2.04 -11.69 13.36
C ALA A 83 0.91 -10.76 13.88
N ALA A 84 -0.17 -10.55 13.14
CA ALA A 84 -1.28 -9.67 13.51
C ALA A 84 -1.81 -9.90 14.93
N PRO A 85 -1.93 -11.14 15.46
CA PRO A 85 -2.40 -11.36 16.82
C PRO A 85 -1.54 -10.72 17.92
N THR A 86 -0.24 -10.49 17.64
CA THR A 86 0.71 -9.93 18.62
C THR A 86 0.90 -8.42 18.47
N TRP A 87 0.42 -7.81 17.39
CA TRP A 87 0.62 -6.41 17.11
C TRP A 87 -0.30 -5.49 17.92
N ASP A 88 0.19 -4.29 18.23
CA ASP A 88 -0.63 -3.19 18.70
C ASP A 88 -1.52 -2.65 17.57
N CYS A 89 -2.41 -1.71 17.91
CA CYS A 89 -3.37 -1.15 16.94
C CYS A 89 -2.68 -0.32 15.84
N TRP A 90 -1.57 0.36 16.16
CA TRP A 90 -0.87 1.21 15.20
C TRP A 90 -0.10 0.39 14.17
N ARG A 91 0.60 -0.66 14.62
CA ARG A 91 1.29 -1.59 13.73
C ARG A 91 0.30 -2.34 12.84
N LEU A 92 -0.83 -2.76 13.41
CA LEU A 92 -1.91 -3.38 12.65
C LEU A 92 -2.47 -2.43 11.59
N ALA A 93 -2.75 -1.17 11.95
CA ALA A 93 -3.25 -0.16 11.01
C ALA A 93 -2.25 0.12 9.88
N ALA A 94 -0.97 0.25 10.20
CA ALA A 94 0.09 0.49 9.23
C ALA A 94 0.18 -0.63 8.18
N VAL A 95 0.22 -1.89 8.62
CA VAL A 95 0.29 -3.03 7.70
C VAL A 95 -1.01 -3.23 6.93
N THR A 96 -2.15 -2.93 7.54
CA THR A 96 -3.45 -2.93 6.87
C THR A 96 -3.48 -1.93 5.72
N ALA A 97 -2.95 -0.72 5.92
CA ALA A 97 -2.85 0.30 4.88
C ALA A 97 -1.92 -0.14 3.73
N ILE A 98 -0.74 -0.70 4.06
CA ILE A 98 0.20 -1.23 3.06
C ILE A 98 -0.44 -2.34 2.22
N LEU A 99 -1.06 -3.33 2.87
CA LEU A 99 -1.70 -4.44 2.16
C LEU A 99 -2.88 -3.98 1.32
N GLY A 100 -3.73 -3.10 1.86
CA GLY A 100 -4.89 -2.59 1.14
C GLY A 100 -4.48 -1.77 -0.09
N GLY A 101 -3.54 -0.85 0.06
CA GLY A 101 -2.99 -0.08 -1.06
C GLY A 101 -2.29 -0.97 -2.09
N GLY A 102 -1.44 -1.91 -1.62
CA GLY A 102 -0.81 -2.88 -2.52
C GLY A 102 -1.81 -3.70 -3.31
N CYS A 103 -2.87 -4.22 -2.66
CA CYS A 103 -3.94 -4.95 -3.33
C CYS A 103 -4.70 -4.08 -4.32
N GLY A 104 -5.03 -2.83 -3.98
CA GLY A 104 -5.70 -1.89 -4.89
C GLY A 104 -4.91 -1.69 -6.19
N ASN A 105 -3.65 -1.32 -6.09
CA ASN A 105 -2.77 -1.15 -7.25
C ASN A 105 -2.52 -2.46 -8.02
N TRP A 106 -2.45 -3.59 -7.32
CA TRP A 106 -2.27 -4.89 -7.96
C TRP A 106 -3.50 -5.33 -8.75
N ILE A 107 -4.70 -5.16 -8.19
CA ILE A 107 -5.96 -5.48 -8.87
C ILE A 107 -6.10 -4.61 -10.11
N ASP A 108 -5.93 -3.29 -9.97
CA ASP A 108 -6.01 -2.33 -11.06
C ASP A 108 -5.10 -2.74 -12.22
N ARG A 109 -3.80 -2.89 -11.98
CA ARG A 109 -2.82 -3.33 -12.99
C ARG A 109 -3.14 -4.69 -13.59
N SER A 110 -3.78 -5.59 -12.86
CA SER A 110 -4.11 -6.92 -13.36
C SER A 110 -5.21 -6.91 -14.41
N LEU A 111 -5.99 -5.83 -14.53
CA LEU A 111 -7.10 -5.69 -15.47
C LEU A 111 -6.64 -5.27 -16.87
N ASP A 112 -5.73 -4.29 -16.95
CA ASP A 112 -5.31 -3.68 -18.22
C ASP A 112 -3.80 -3.45 -18.38
N GLY A 113 -3.01 -3.79 -17.34
CA GLY A 113 -1.54 -3.70 -17.36
C GLY A 113 -0.99 -2.40 -16.79
N VAL A 114 -1.82 -1.43 -16.44
CA VAL A 114 -1.42 -0.13 -15.89
C VAL A 114 -2.02 0.12 -14.51
N VAL A 115 -1.57 1.17 -13.85
CA VAL A 115 -2.21 1.69 -12.63
C VAL A 115 -2.75 3.08 -12.94
N THR A 116 -3.99 3.32 -12.55
CA THR A 116 -4.66 4.61 -12.66
C THR A 116 -4.18 5.53 -11.55
N ASP A 117 -3.49 6.61 -11.92
CA ASP A 117 -3.02 7.68 -11.06
C ASP A 117 -3.79 8.96 -11.37
N TYR A 118 -4.07 9.79 -10.35
CA TYR A 118 -4.92 10.98 -10.54
C TYR A 118 -4.58 12.18 -9.65
N LEU A 119 -3.66 12.04 -8.68
CA LEU A 119 -3.19 13.13 -7.81
C LEU A 119 -1.88 13.70 -8.35
N HIS A 120 -1.90 14.93 -8.83
CA HIS A 120 -0.75 15.59 -9.46
C HIS A 120 -0.33 16.83 -8.68
N SER A 121 0.89 16.86 -8.16
CA SER A 121 1.43 17.97 -7.37
C SER A 121 2.39 18.90 -8.15
N GLY A 122 2.59 18.65 -9.45
CA GLY A 122 3.47 19.42 -10.31
C GLY A 122 4.97 19.12 -10.20
N TRP A 123 5.44 18.62 -9.07
CA TRP A 123 6.87 18.30 -8.82
C TRP A 123 7.13 16.83 -8.50
N TRP A 124 6.10 16.07 -8.14
CA TRP A 124 6.14 14.64 -7.85
C TRP A 124 5.40 13.87 -8.96
N PRO A 125 5.79 12.65 -9.30
CA PRO A 125 5.01 11.82 -10.20
C PRO A 125 3.56 11.73 -9.76
N THR A 126 2.63 11.66 -10.70
CA THR A 126 1.21 11.45 -10.38
C THR A 126 1.04 10.17 -9.59
N PHE A 127 0.16 10.17 -8.60
CA PHE A 127 -0.06 9.06 -7.66
C PHE A 127 -1.57 8.92 -7.34
N ASN A 128 -1.92 7.93 -6.54
CA ASN A 128 -3.29 7.59 -6.19
C ASN A 128 -3.48 7.38 -4.68
N LEU A 129 -4.68 7.01 -4.26
CA LEU A 129 -4.99 6.77 -2.86
C LEU A 129 -4.26 5.53 -2.31
N ALA A 130 -4.10 4.47 -3.12
CA ALA A 130 -3.35 3.28 -2.71
C ALA A 130 -1.89 3.61 -2.39
N ASP A 131 -1.23 4.45 -3.20
CA ASP A 131 0.14 4.91 -2.95
C ASP A 131 0.23 5.71 -1.66
N THR A 132 -0.75 6.60 -1.42
CA THR A 132 -0.85 7.35 -0.17
C THR A 132 -0.99 6.42 1.04
N ALA A 133 -1.79 5.37 0.93
CA ALA A 133 -1.97 4.38 2.00
C ALA A 133 -0.68 3.58 2.24
N ILE A 134 0.02 3.15 1.17
CA ILE A 134 1.30 2.44 1.27
C ILE A 134 2.34 3.32 1.97
N VAL A 135 2.55 4.54 1.49
CA VAL A 135 3.56 5.47 2.04
C VAL A 135 3.25 5.80 3.50
N THR A 136 1.99 6.10 3.82
CA THR A 136 1.56 6.38 5.20
C THR A 136 1.81 5.17 6.10
N GLY A 137 1.48 3.96 5.66
CA GLY A 137 1.73 2.74 6.40
C GLY A 137 3.22 2.48 6.64
N VAL A 138 4.06 2.66 5.61
CA VAL A 138 5.52 2.50 5.73
C VAL A 138 6.12 3.51 6.69
N VAL A 139 5.75 4.79 6.57
CA VAL A 139 6.21 5.85 7.49
C VAL A 139 5.80 5.55 8.92
N LEU A 140 4.55 5.13 9.14
CA LEU A 140 4.06 4.77 10.46
C LEU A 140 4.85 3.61 11.06
N LEU A 141 5.10 2.54 10.29
CA LEU A 141 5.95 1.43 10.74
C LEU A 141 7.36 1.90 11.11
N ALA A 142 7.99 2.69 10.26
CA ALA A 142 9.32 3.22 10.52
C ALA A 142 9.37 4.03 11.83
N LEU A 143 8.38 4.89 12.07
CA LEU A 143 8.29 5.67 13.30
C LEU A 143 8.08 4.77 14.54
N LEU A 144 7.31 3.70 14.42
CA LEU A 144 7.11 2.75 15.52
C LEU A 144 8.39 1.99 15.84
N GLU A 145 9.16 1.57 14.84
CA GLU A 145 10.45 0.89 15.05
C GLU A 145 11.50 1.83 15.66
N LEU A 146 11.56 3.09 15.24
CA LEU A 146 12.47 4.09 15.82
C LEU A 146 12.17 4.38 17.30
N ARG A 147 10.92 4.25 17.72
CA ARG A 147 10.49 4.45 19.11
C ARG A 147 10.64 3.22 19.99
N SER A 148 10.84 2.04 19.40
CA SER A 148 11.03 0.81 20.17
C SER A 148 12.40 0.83 20.84
N PRO A 149 12.53 0.67 22.18
CA PRO A 149 13.83 0.60 22.84
C PRO A 149 14.64 -0.58 22.29
N ARG A 150 15.86 -0.32 21.83
CA ARG A 150 16.80 -1.40 21.49
C ARG A 150 17.07 -2.20 22.77
N GLN A 151 16.72 -3.47 22.80
CA GLN A 151 17.25 -4.36 23.85
C GLN A 151 18.76 -4.36 23.74
N PRO A 152 19.50 -4.06 24.82
CA PRO A 152 20.94 -4.21 24.81
C PRO A 152 21.27 -5.67 24.50
N ALA A 153 22.22 -5.86 23.57
CA ALA A 153 22.76 -7.19 23.27
C ALA A 153 23.20 -7.81 24.60
N GLY A 154 22.64 -8.97 24.95
CA GLY A 154 22.99 -9.67 26.17
C GLY A 154 24.51 -9.84 26.23
N THR A 155 25.14 -9.27 27.25
CA THR A 155 26.52 -9.61 27.62
C THR A 155 26.46 -11.06 28.09
N ASP A 156 26.88 -11.98 27.26
CA ASP A 156 27.25 -13.34 27.67
C ASP A 156 28.43 -13.20 28.64
N THR A 157 28.13 -13.13 29.92
CA THR A 157 29.11 -13.35 30.99
C THR A 157 29.11 -14.83 31.32
N SER A 158 29.68 -15.64 30.41
CA SER A 158 30.17 -16.98 30.77
C SER A 158 31.60 -16.80 31.30
N GLY A 159 31.72 -16.70 32.63
CA GLY A 159 32.92 -16.91 33.40
C GLY A 159 32.86 -18.23 34.12
#